data_a37bee05015ec2c372ce56ccfa95e859
#
_entry.id   a37bee05015ec2c372ce56ccfa95e859
#
_cell.length_a   1.000
_cell.length_b   1.000
_cell.length_c   1.000
_cell.angle_alpha   90.00
_cell.angle_beta   90.00
_cell.angle_gamma   90.00
#
_symmetry.space_group_name_H-M   'P 1'
#
loop_
_entity.id
_entity.type
_entity.pdbx_description
1 polymer ?
#
loop_
_entity_poly.entity_id
_entity_poly.type
_entity_poly.pdbx_seq_one_letter_code
_entity_poly.pdbx_strand_id
1 'polypeptide(L)'
;MKKLTQRVLGKIISRKEERHELPARGFTESKINSGAIESFSDDDLQRLNSLLPWMCFTADSTGRRFGNIAWSGKRDTPQQIPDPRIVELDSLFTLSDKSVREVGCFEGIHTIALAQRAARVYAVDSRVENVVKTLVRSNLFGHQPIVALCDLEDPGQVTRLPKVDVLHHVGVLYHLKDPVRHLFQLADIARHGLLLDTHYATTDMADVSMSFNGVGYRYKKYLESGVNEVFSGMYDHAKWLLLNDIERILTEIGFSDIRIVKNDVQRNGPRVTLYAGKPQAMAAAAAA
;
A
#
# COMPACT_ATOMS: atom_id res chain seq x y z
N MET A 1 -29.61 49.39 -27.84
CA MET A 1 -28.83 48.21 -27.45
C MET A 1 -28.56 48.08 -25.95
N LYS A 2 -29.12 48.86 -25.02
CA LYS A 2 -28.88 48.78 -23.57
C LYS A 2 -29.98 48.07 -22.76
N LYS A 3 -31.08 47.61 -23.38
CA LYS A 3 -32.20 46.95 -22.66
C LYS A 3 -32.25 45.41 -22.80
N LEU A 4 -31.38 44.82 -23.62
CA LEU A 4 -31.34 43.34 -23.78
C LEU A 4 -30.38 42.66 -22.83
N THR A 5 -29.36 43.38 -22.32
CA THR A 5 -28.31 42.80 -21.44
C THR A 5 -28.77 42.65 -19.97
N GLN A 6 -29.77 43.41 -19.51
CA GLN A 6 -30.28 43.29 -18.12
C GLN A 6 -31.28 42.14 -17.91
N ARG A 7 -31.91 41.63 -19.00
CA ARG A 7 -32.84 40.50 -18.90
C ARG A 7 -32.17 39.10 -18.87
N VAL A 8 -30.93 39.01 -19.33
CA VAL A 8 -30.17 37.75 -19.35
C VAL A 8 -29.46 37.55 -18.02
N LEU A 9 -28.94 38.61 -17.38
CA LEU A 9 -28.32 38.49 -16.04
C LEU A 9 -29.35 38.24 -14.91
N GLY A 10 -30.57 38.69 -15.01
CA GLY A 10 -31.62 38.47 -14.00
C GLY A 10 -32.16 37.03 -13.94
N LYS A 11 -31.92 36.18 -15.00
CA LYS A 11 -32.34 34.77 -15.03
C LYS A 11 -31.29 33.80 -14.54
N ILE A 12 -30.05 34.25 -14.36
CA ILE A 12 -28.94 33.40 -13.88
C ILE A 12 -28.84 33.40 -12.35
N ILE A 13 -29.42 34.40 -11.67
CA ILE A 13 -29.29 34.56 -10.21
C ILE A 13 -30.46 33.96 -9.42
N SER A 14 -31.49 33.41 -10.06
CA SER A 14 -32.65 32.84 -9.36
C SER A 14 -32.80 31.31 -9.46
N ARG A 15 -31.74 30.57 -9.79
CA ARG A 15 -31.70 29.17 -9.41
C ARG A 15 -31.25 29.09 -7.96
N LYS A 16 -32.22 29.03 -7.03
CA LYS A 16 -32.00 28.45 -5.72
C LYS A 16 -31.27 27.13 -5.93
N GLU A 17 -30.06 27.01 -5.40
CA GLU A 17 -29.44 25.73 -5.15
C GLU A 17 -30.39 24.96 -4.23
N GLU A 18 -31.23 24.12 -4.77
CA GLU A 18 -31.76 22.97 -4.03
C GLU A 18 -30.55 22.12 -3.69
N ARG A 19 -30.01 22.34 -2.50
CA ARG A 19 -29.14 21.34 -1.87
C ARG A 19 -29.99 20.09 -1.76
N HIS A 20 -29.82 19.17 -2.68
CA HIS A 20 -30.18 17.78 -2.44
C HIS A 20 -29.30 17.34 -1.26
N GLU A 21 -29.84 17.46 -0.05
CA GLU A 21 -29.31 16.70 1.08
C GLU A 21 -29.41 15.24 0.66
N LEU A 22 -28.25 14.65 0.34
CA LEU A 22 -28.14 13.21 0.23
C LEU A 22 -28.67 12.65 1.56
N PRO A 23 -29.65 11.73 1.53
CA PRO A 23 -30.15 11.14 2.76
C PRO A 23 -28.94 10.60 3.53
N ALA A 24 -28.78 11.05 4.77
CA ALA A 24 -27.80 10.49 5.70
C ALA A 24 -28.15 9.01 5.84
N ARG A 25 -27.57 8.17 4.99
CA ARG A 25 -27.59 6.72 5.18
C ARG A 25 -26.76 6.49 6.42
N GLY A 26 -27.43 6.25 7.54
CA GLY A 26 -26.79 5.81 8.76
C GLY A 26 -26.04 4.49 8.47
N PHE A 27 -24.77 4.58 8.22
CA PHE A 27 -23.87 3.44 8.18
C PHE A 27 -23.67 3.00 9.63
N THR A 28 -24.31 1.90 10.01
CA THR A 28 -23.97 1.22 11.25
C THR A 28 -22.68 0.43 11.00
N GLU A 29 -21.65 0.72 11.78
CA GLU A 29 -20.27 0.18 11.66
C GLU A 29 -20.19 -1.35 11.52
N SER A 30 -21.17 -2.10 12.00
CA SER A 30 -21.18 -3.56 11.98
C SER A 30 -21.45 -4.22 10.62
N LYS A 31 -21.87 -3.47 9.58
CA LYS A 31 -22.20 -4.02 8.24
C LYS A 31 -21.16 -3.76 7.16
N ILE A 32 -20.07 -3.05 7.48
CA ILE A 32 -19.11 -2.58 6.47
C ILE A 32 -18.06 -3.65 6.11
N ASN A 33 -17.86 -4.68 6.92
CA ASN A 33 -16.67 -5.54 6.86
C ASN A 33 -16.70 -6.72 5.88
N SER A 34 -17.82 -7.12 5.34
CA SER A 34 -17.90 -8.18 4.32
C SER A 34 -18.88 -7.86 3.19
N GLY A 35 -19.66 -6.80 3.30
CA GLY A 35 -20.82 -6.51 2.47
C GLY A 35 -20.65 -5.37 1.47
N ALA A 36 -19.45 -4.82 1.24
CA ALA A 36 -19.33 -3.72 0.28
C ALA A 36 -19.74 -4.17 -1.14
N ILE A 37 -19.30 -5.35 -1.58
CA ILE A 37 -19.69 -5.90 -2.89
C ILE A 37 -21.16 -6.31 -2.86
N GLU A 38 -21.63 -6.90 -1.78
CA GLU A 38 -23.02 -7.35 -1.59
C GLU A 38 -24.04 -6.22 -1.65
N SER A 39 -23.62 -4.98 -1.33
CA SER A 39 -24.47 -3.80 -1.38
C SER A 39 -24.71 -3.25 -2.79
N PHE A 40 -23.94 -3.67 -3.80
CA PHE A 40 -24.09 -3.21 -5.18
C PHE A 40 -25.06 -4.10 -5.95
N SER A 41 -25.86 -3.47 -6.83
CA SER A 41 -26.52 -4.20 -7.91
C SER A 41 -25.49 -4.78 -8.88
N ASP A 42 -25.86 -5.77 -9.67
CA ASP A 42 -24.95 -6.34 -10.69
C ASP A 42 -24.56 -5.29 -11.74
N ASP A 43 -25.50 -4.41 -12.11
CA ASP A 43 -25.24 -3.31 -13.05
C ASP A 43 -24.23 -2.30 -12.48
N ASP A 44 -24.36 -1.92 -11.21
CA ASP A 44 -23.42 -0.99 -10.58
C ASP A 44 -22.03 -1.63 -10.43
N LEU A 45 -21.98 -2.90 -10.06
CA LEU A 45 -20.74 -3.65 -9.97
C LEU A 45 -20.05 -3.77 -11.34
N GLN A 46 -20.78 -4.03 -12.40
CA GLN A 46 -20.27 -4.06 -13.76
C GLN A 46 -19.72 -2.70 -14.17
N ARG A 47 -20.41 -1.60 -13.87
CA ARG A 47 -19.94 -0.23 -14.14
C ARG A 47 -18.66 0.08 -13.37
N LEU A 48 -18.58 -0.26 -12.08
CA LEU A 48 -17.40 -0.09 -11.26
C LEU A 48 -16.20 -0.88 -11.80
N ASN A 49 -16.42 -2.11 -12.24
CA ASN A 49 -15.39 -2.96 -12.81
C ASN A 49 -14.85 -2.43 -14.14
N SER A 50 -15.66 -1.70 -14.89
CA SER A 50 -15.25 -1.09 -16.17
C SER A 50 -14.70 0.33 -16.04
N LEU A 51 -14.85 0.96 -14.86
CA LEU A 51 -14.47 2.36 -14.65
C LEU A 51 -12.95 2.57 -14.69
N LEU A 52 -12.19 1.64 -14.13
CA LEU A 52 -10.73 1.68 -14.03
C LEU A 52 -10.11 0.36 -14.51
N PRO A 53 -8.88 0.39 -15.03
CA PRO A 53 -8.17 -0.81 -15.46
C PRO A 53 -7.62 -1.59 -14.23
N TRP A 54 -8.53 -2.23 -13.50
CA TRP A 54 -8.19 -3.03 -12.32
C TRP A 54 -7.30 -4.22 -12.67
N MET A 55 -6.29 -4.49 -11.85
CA MET A 55 -5.35 -5.59 -12.00
C MET A 55 -5.57 -6.71 -10.99
N CYS A 56 -6.27 -6.45 -9.90
CA CYS A 56 -6.66 -7.46 -8.92
C CYS A 56 -8.14 -7.32 -8.55
N PHE A 57 -8.68 -8.34 -7.91
CA PHE A 57 -10.08 -8.35 -7.51
C PHE A 57 -10.28 -8.97 -6.12
N THR A 58 -11.40 -8.60 -5.51
CA THR A 58 -12.00 -9.28 -4.35
C THR A 58 -13.30 -9.92 -4.79
N ALA A 59 -13.79 -10.90 -4.05
CA ALA A 59 -15.10 -11.53 -4.32
C ALA A 59 -15.96 -11.54 -3.05
N ASP A 60 -17.29 -11.48 -3.24
CA ASP A 60 -18.25 -11.70 -2.17
C ASP A 60 -18.53 -13.20 -1.96
N SER A 61 -19.42 -13.51 -1.02
CA SER A 61 -19.82 -14.89 -0.69
C SER A 61 -20.49 -15.64 -1.85
N THR A 62 -21.04 -14.93 -2.83
CA THR A 62 -21.68 -15.49 -4.02
C THR A 62 -20.74 -15.60 -5.22
N GLY A 63 -19.50 -15.13 -5.08
CA GLY A 63 -18.49 -15.14 -6.13
C GLY A 63 -18.53 -13.95 -7.09
N ARG A 64 -19.37 -12.93 -6.83
CA ARG A 64 -19.36 -11.69 -7.61
C ARG A 64 -18.05 -10.93 -7.34
N ARG A 65 -17.48 -10.32 -8.37
CA ARG A 65 -16.12 -9.76 -8.32
C ARG A 65 -16.13 -8.24 -8.37
N PHE A 66 -15.34 -7.61 -7.52
CA PHE A 66 -14.99 -6.22 -7.64
C PHE A 66 -13.50 -6.07 -7.99
N GLY A 67 -13.24 -5.49 -9.14
CA GLY A 67 -11.91 -5.30 -9.72
C GLY A 67 -11.78 -5.97 -11.08
N ASN A 68 -10.64 -6.59 -11.37
CA ASN A 68 -10.40 -7.27 -12.63
C ASN A 68 -11.23 -8.56 -12.73
N ILE A 69 -12.25 -8.55 -13.58
CA ILE A 69 -13.14 -9.70 -13.80
C ILE A 69 -12.67 -10.62 -14.93
N ALA A 70 -11.75 -10.17 -15.77
CA ALA A 70 -11.38 -10.86 -17.01
C ALA A 70 -9.94 -11.39 -16.99
N TRP A 71 -9.17 -11.14 -15.94
CA TRP A 71 -7.76 -11.44 -15.97
C TRP A 71 -7.43 -12.91 -15.68
N SER A 72 -6.65 -13.50 -16.56
CA SER A 72 -6.17 -14.89 -16.51
C SER A 72 -4.66 -14.98 -16.26
N GLY A 73 -4.08 -14.07 -15.54
CA GLY A 73 -2.62 -14.00 -15.32
C GLY A 73 -2.20 -14.23 -13.88
N LYS A 74 -1.30 -13.37 -13.39
CA LYS A 74 -0.72 -13.46 -12.04
C LYS A 74 -1.74 -13.24 -10.90
N ARG A 75 -2.92 -12.72 -11.19
CA ARG A 75 -3.96 -12.33 -10.22
C ARG A 75 -5.32 -12.92 -10.61
N ASP A 76 -5.33 -14.20 -10.91
CA ASP A 76 -6.51 -14.98 -11.29
C ASP A 76 -7.38 -15.42 -10.10
N THR A 77 -6.89 -15.21 -8.87
CA THR A 77 -7.59 -15.54 -7.64
C THR A 77 -8.00 -14.30 -6.86
N PRO A 78 -9.13 -14.33 -6.11
CA PRO A 78 -9.53 -13.23 -5.26
C PRO A 78 -8.45 -12.88 -4.25
N GLN A 79 -8.23 -11.58 -4.03
CA GLN A 79 -7.36 -11.13 -2.96
C GLN A 79 -8.10 -11.21 -1.63
N GLN A 80 -7.45 -11.77 -0.62
CA GLN A 80 -8.03 -11.93 0.71
C GLN A 80 -7.99 -10.62 1.49
N ILE A 81 -9.09 -10.28 2.16
CA ILE A 81 -9.18 -9.19 3.13
C ILE A 81 -9.70 -9.77 4.46
N PRO A 82 -8.90 -9.73 5.53
CA PRO A 82 -7.52 -9.27 5.62
C PRO A 82 -6.50 -10.26 5.01
N ASP A 83 -5.39 -9.72 4.51
CA ASP A 83 -4.20 -10.53 4.25
C ASP A 83 -3.65 -11.08 5.59
N PRO A 84 -3.27 -12.37 5.70
CA PRO A 84 -2.76 -12.95 6.94
C PRO A 84 -1.56 -12.22 7.56
N ARG A 85 -0.70 -11.61 6.74
CA ARG A 85 0.43 -10.81 7.21
C ARG A 85 0.00 -9.56 7.97
N ILE A 86 -1.16 -8.98 7.63
CA ILE A 86 -1.71 -7.83 8.36
C ILE A 86 -2.31 -8.27 9.69
N VAL A 87 -2.92 -9.45 9.74
CA VAL A 87 -3.40 -10.03 11.01
C VAL A 87 -2.24 -10.26 11.98
N GLU A 88 -1.13 -10.81 11.48
CA GLU A 88 0.08 -11.01 12.28
C GLU A 88 0.70 -9.68 12.70
N LEU A 89 0.76 -8.68 11.80
CA LEU A 89 1.25 -7.34 12.12
C LEU A 89 0.44 -6.71 13.26
N ASP A 90 -0.88 -6.88 13.24
CA ASP A 90 -1.77 -6.37 14.29
C ASP A 90 -1.53 -7.09 15.61
N SER A 91 -1.32 -8.43 15.61
CA SER A 91 -1.01 -9.18 16.80
C SER A 91 0.31 -8.78 17.45
N LEU A 92 1.29 -8.37 16.65
CA LEU A 92 2.62 -7.97 17.14
C LEU A 92 2.69 -6.53 17.65
N PHE A 93 1.90 -5.62 17.07
CA PHE A 93 2.02 -4.19 17.35
C PHE A 93 0.75 -3.55 17.91
N THR A 94 -0.38 -4.25 17.97
CA THR A 94 -1.68 -3.73 18.43
C THR A 94 -2.02 -2.43 17.71
N LEU A 95 -2.51 -2.55 16.46
CA LEU A 95 -2.67 -1.41 15.54
C LEU A 95 -3.79 -0.44 15.91
N SER A 96 -4.69 -0.81 16.82
CA SER A 96 -5.92 -0.06 17.11
C SER A 96 -5.69 1.39 17.60
N ASP A 97 -4.53 1.67 18.18
CA ASP A 97 -4.10 3.00 18.61
C ASP A 97 -2.92 3.56 17.81
N LYS A 98 -2.52 2.88 16.73
CA LYS A 98 -1.33 3.20 15.95
C LYS A 98 -1.64 3.83 14.61
N SER A 99 -0.71 4.64 14.14
CA SER A 99 -0.63 5.08 12.76
C SER A 99 0.21 4.11 11.94
N VAL A 100 -0.29 3.73 10.76
CA VAL A 100 0.40 2.83 9.84
C VAL A 100 0.66 3.54 8.52
N ARG A 101 1.88 3.39 7.96
CA ARG A 101 2.14 3.75 6.57
C ARG A 101 2.24 2.47 5.74
N GLU A 102 1.41 2.40 4.71
CA GLU A 102 1.52 1.40 3.66
C GLU A 102 2.33 1.98 2.50
N VAL A 103 3.37 1.27 2.10
CA VAL A 103 4.24 1.63 0.97
C VAL A 103 3.90 0.75 -0.21
N GLY A 104 3.59 1.36 -1.36
CA GLY A 104 3.12 0.65 -2.54
C GLY A 104 1.70 0.12 -2.36
N CYS A 105 0.75 1.02 -2.13
CA CYS A 105 -0.64 0.64 -1.83
C CYS A 105 -1.38 -0.01 -3.00
N PHE A 106 -0.82 0.06 -4.21
CA PHE A 106 -1.32 -0.56 -5.42
C PHE A 106 -2.80 -0.24 -5.69
N GLU A 107 -3.71 -1.16 -5.41
CA GLU A 107 -5.16 -0.99 -5.62
C GLU A 107 -5.97 -1.04 -4.31
N GLY A 108 -5.30 -0.81 -3.17
CA GLY A 108 -5.94 -0.55 -1.90
C GLY A 108 -6.46 -1.77 -1.12
N ILE A 109 -6.12 -3.00 -1.51
CA ILE A 109 -6.61 -4.20 -0.82
C ILE A 109 -6.02 -4.31 0.58
N HIS A 110 -4.71 -4.13 0.71
CA HIS A 110 -4.05 -4.09 2.02
C HIS A 110 -4.45 -2.83 2.79
N THR A 111 -4.63 -1.71 2.10
CA THR A 111 -5.10 -0.45 2.68
C THR A 111 -6.41 -0.62 3.45
N ILE A 112 -7.38 -1.35 2.88
CA ILE A 112 -8.66 -1.65 3.54
C ILE A 112 -8.40 -2.45 4.82
N ALA A 113 -7.62 -3.53 4.73
CA ALA A 113 -7.34 -4.39 5.87
C ALA A 113 -6.60 -3.66 7.00
N LEU A 114 -5.71 -2.72 6.67
CA LEU A 114 -5.04 -1.83 7.62
C LEU A 114 -6.03 -0.82 8.22
N ALA A 115 -6.90 -0.20 7.40
CA ALA A 115 -7.87 0.78 7.87
C ALA A 115 -8.96 0.17 8.78
N GLN A 116 -9.19 -1.14 8.70
CA GLN A 116 -10.05 -1.87 9.63
C GLN A 116 -9.44 -2.05 11.02
N ARG A 117 -8.12 -1.88 11.17
CA ARG A 117 -7.36 -2.21 12.39
C ARG A 117 -6.65 -1.02 13.01
N ALA A 118 -6.07 -0.16 12.19
CA ALA A 118 -5.22 0.93 12.64
C ALA A 118 -6.04 2.21 12.93
N ALA A 119 -5.60 2.98 13.91
CA ALA A 119 -6.18 4.28 14.21
C ALA A 119 -6.07 5.24 13.02
N ARG A 120 -5.01 5.13 12.22
CA ARG A 120 -4.82 5.95 11.01
C ARG A 120 -3.94 5.25 9.99
N VAL A 121 -4.31 5.31 8.72
CA VAL A 121 -3.54 4.76 7.61
C VAL A 121 -3.12 5.86 6.64
N TYR A 122 -1.82 5.84 6.31
CA TYR A 122 -1.21 6.64 5.25
C TYR A 122 -0.76 5.67 4.15
N ALA A 123 -1.50 5.60 3.06
CA ALA A 123 -1.19 4.74 1.93
C ALA A 123 -0.48 5.55 0.85
N VAL A 124 0.67 5.08 0.37
CA VAL A 124 1.42 5.80 -0.66
C VAL A 124 1.77 4.89 -1.83
N ASP A 125 1.78 5.47 -3.02
CA ASP A 125 2.23 4.82 -4.26
C ASP A 125 2.88 5.86 -5.18
N SER A 126 3.81 5.41 -6.02
CA SER A 126 4.46 6.27 -7.01
C SER A 126 3.66 6.42 -8.30
N ARG A 127 2.57 5.67 -8.47
CA ARG A 127 1.69 5.71 -9.65
C ARG A 127 0.36 6.38 -9.33
N VAL A 128 0.00 7.39 -10.10
CA VAL A 128 -1.26 8.12 -9.89
C VAL A 128 -2.48 7.20 -10.05
N GLU A 129 -2.40 6.23 -10.97
CA GLU A 129 -3.46 5.24 -11.19
C GLU A 129 -3.72 4.38 -9.96
N ASN A 130 -2.66 3.98 -9.25
CA ASN A 130 -2.76 3.20 -8.01
C ASN A 130 -3.35 4.04 -6.88
N VAL A 131 -2.94 5.31 -6.77
CA VAL A 131 -3.52 6.26 -5.80
C VAL A 131 -5.01 6.40 -6.04
N VAL A 132 -5.45 6.61 -7.29
CA VAL A 132 -6.88 6.75 -7.63
C VAL A 132 -7.66 5.47 -7.33
N LYS A 133 -7.12 4.31 -7.73
CA LYS A 133 -7.75 3.01 -7.44
C LYS A 133 -7.88 2.75 -5.94
N THR A 134 -6.84 3.08 -5.17
CA THR A 134 -6.85 2.95 -3.70
C THR A 134 -7.92 3.84 -3.07
N LEU A 135 -8.03 5.10 -3.50
CA LEU A 135 -9.08 6.02 -3.03
C LEU A 135 -10.48 5.48 -3.32
N VAL A 136 -10.72 5.06 -4.56
CA VAL A 136 -12.03 4.53 -4.98
C VAL A 136 -12.37 3.27 -4.19
N ARG A 137 -11.47 2.29 -4.16
CA ARG A 137 -11.73 1.01 -3.46
C ARG A 137 -11.92 1.22 -1.97
N SER A 138 -11.05 1.97 -1.30
CA SER A 138 -11.16 2.22 0.15
C SER A 138 -12.48 2.89 0.51
N ASN A 139 -12.89 3.90 -0.27
CA ASN A 139 -14.16 4.61 -0.02
C ASN A 139 -15.37 3.68 -0.19
N LEU A 140 -15.38 2.86 -1.24
CA LEU A 140 -16.46 1.88 -1.48
C LEU A 140 -16.55 0.84 -0.37
N PHE A 141 -15.44 0.53 0.30
CA PHE A 141 -15.40 -0.35 1.49
C PHE A 141 -15.64 0.41 2.81
N GLY A 142 -16.04 1.69 2.75
CA GLY A 142 -16.37 2.49 3.93
C GLY A 142 -15.18 3.03 4.71
N HIS A 143 -13.98 3.05 4.11
CA HIS A 143 -12.76 3.53 4.74
C HIS A 143 -12.21 4.78 4.05
N GLN A 144 -11.59 5.67 4.84
CA GLN A 144 -11.02 6.92 4.36
C GLN A 144 -9.55 7.07 4.78
N PRO A 145 -8.63 6.24 4.25
CA PRO A 145 -7.21 6.40 4.49
C PRO A 145 -6.71 7.71 3.85
N ILE A 146 -5.60 8.23 4.36
CA ILE A 146 -4.88 9.31 3.69
C ILE A 146 -4.05 8.68 2.59
N VAL A 147 -4.42 8.92 1.33
CA VAL A 147 -3.70 8.36 0.17
C VAL A 147 -2.93 9.47 -0.53
N ALA A 148 -1.65 9.22 -0.83
CA ALA A 148 -0.78 10.21 -1.44
C ALA A 148 0.11 9.62 -2.54
N LEU A 149 0.37 10.42 -3.58
CA LEU A 149 1.41 10.14 -4.56
C LEU A 149 2.78 10.38 -3.94
N CYS A 150 3.65 9.38 -3.96
CA CYS A 150 4.99 9.47 -3.39
C CYS A 150 5.94 8.51 -4.10
N ASP A 151 6.96 9.05 -4.75
CA ASP A 151 8.12 8.27 -5.16
C ASP A 151 9.05 8.08 -3.95
N LEU A 152 9.21 6.82 -3.54
CA LEU A 152 10.06 6.45 -2.39
C LEU A 152 11.56 6.69 -2.64
N GLU A 153 11.95 6.86 -3.89
CA GLU A 153 13.33 7.14 -4.30
C GLU A 153 13.61 8.64 -4.43
N ASP A 154 12.59 9.49 -4.20
CA ASP A 154 12.72 10.92 -4.02
C ASP A 154 12.73 11.27 -2.52
N PRO A 155 13.91 11.58 -1.92
CA PRO A 155 13.98 11.91 -0.49
C PRO A 155 13.13 13.12 -0.10
N GLY A 156 12.96 14.08 -1.02
CA GLY A 156 12.13 15.27 -0.78
C GLY A 156 10.67 14.95 -0.65
N GLN A 157 10.16 13.90 -1.34
CA GLN A 157 8.78 13.45 -1.18
C GLN A 157 8.61 12.63 0.09
N VAL A 158 9.54 11.73 0.38
CA VAL A 158 9.48 10.86 1.57
C VAL A 158 9.47 11.66 2.87
N THR A 159 10.26 12.73 2.97
CA THR A 159 10.36 13.56 4.17
C THR A 159 9.13 14.43 4.44
N ARG A 160 8.27 14.65 3.44
CA ARG A 160 7.01 15.39 3.61
C ARG A 160 5.92 14.56 4.31
N LEU A 161 6.09 13.26 4.34
CA LEU A 161 5.11 12.37 4.95
C LEU A 161 5.33 12.29 6.47
N PRO A 162 4.25 12.23 7.28
CA PRO A 162 4.37 12.17 8.73
C PRO A 162 5.05 10.88 9.18
N LYS A 163 5.84 10.95 10.27
CA LYS A 163 6.31 9.74 10.95
C LYS A 163 5.12 8.95 11.48
N VAL A 164 5.19 7.63 11.33
CA VAL A 164 4.15 6.69 11.75
C VAL A 164 4.67 5.75 12.83
N ASP A 165 3.77 5.02 13.45
CA ASP A 165 4.13 4.04 14.46
C ASP A 165 4.65 2.75 13.83
N VAL A 166 3.96 2.25 12.80
CA VAL A 166 4.26 0.98 12.12
C VAL A 166 4.31 1.18 10.61
N LEU A 167 5.22 0.47 9.95
CA LEU A 167 5.36 0.47 8.50
C LEU A 167 4.90 -0.87 7.93
N HIS A 168 4.02 -0.83 6.93
CA HIS A 168 3.67 -1.96 6.08
C HIS A 168 4.38 -1.82 4.73
N HIS A 169 5.40 -2.66 4.51
CA HIS A 169 6.29 -2.60 3.35
C HIS A 169 6.29 -3.93 2.60
N VAL A 170 5.30 -4.15 1.77
CA VAL A 170 5.07 -5.42 1.07
C VAL A 170 5.16 -5.26 -0.43
N GLY A 171 6.08 -6.01 -1.04
CA GLY A 171 6.17 -6.09 -2.49
C GLY A 171 6.81 -4.89 -3.18
N VAL A 172 7.63 -4.10 -2.48
CA VAL A 172 8.20 -2.83 -3.01
C VAL A 172 9.72 -2.80 -3.03
N LEU A 173 10.40 -3.22 -1.95
CA LEU A 173 11.86 -3.03 -1.82
C LEU A 173 12.65 -3.57 -3.03
N TYR A 174 12.25 -4.70 -3.53
CA TYR A 174 12.90 -5.37 -4.68
C TYR A 174 12.63 -4.69 -6.04
N HIS A 175 11.84 -3.62 -6.07
CA HIS A 175 11.61 -2.77 -7.24
C HIS A 175 12.44 -1.47 -7.22
N LEU A 176 13.15 -1.21 -6.12
CA LEU A 176 13.90 0.04 -5.97
C LEU A 176 15.30 -0.04 -6.61
N LYS A 177 15.72 1.03 -7.26
CA LYS A 177 17.09 1.18 -7.77
C LYS A 177 18.09 1.54 -6.67
N ASP A 178 17.61 2.13 -5.55
CA ASP A 178 18.45 2.47 -4.39
C ASP A 178 17.84 1.96 -3.06
N PRO A 179 17.68 0.63 -2.92
CA PRO A 179 17.06 0.03 -1.74
C PRO A 179 17.86 0.25 -0.45
N VAL A 180 19.20 0.42 -0.52
CA VAL A 180 20.03 0.69 0.66
C VAL A 180 19.67 2.04 1.26
N ARG A 181 19.67 3.10 0.46
CA ARG A 181 19.24 4.42 0.93
C ARG A 181 17.84 4.40 1.49
N HIS A 182 16.92 3.74 0.80
CA HIS A 182 15.54 3.63 1.26
C HIS A 182 15.44 2.95 2.62
N LEU A 183 16.13 1.84 2.84
CA LEU A 183 16.16 1.17 4.14
C LEU A 183 16.67 2.09 5.26
N PHE A 184 17.75 2.84 5.03
CA PHE A 184 18.23 3.81 6.02
C PHE A 184 17.20 4.90 6.35
N GLN A 185 16.40 5.34 5.38
CA GLN A 185 15.31 6.30 5.60
C GLN A 185 14.20 5.76 6.53
N LEU A 186 14.05 4.45 6.65
CA LEU A 186 13.02 3.86 7.53
C LEU A 186 13.23 4.21 9.01
N ALA A 187 14.46 4.52 9.43
CA ALA A 187 14.77 5.01 10.79
C ALA A 187 13.92 6.23 11.17
N ASP A 188 13.70 7.11 10.19
CA ASP A 188 12.95 8.36 10.35
C ASP A 188 11.46 8.21 10.08
N ILE A 189 11.03 7.11 9.46
CA ILE A 189 9.66 6.89 9.05
C ILE A 189 8.85 6.16 10.13
N ALA A 190 9.40 5.06 10.69
CA ALA A 190 8.68 4.20 11.61
C ALA A 190 9.24 4.25 13.03
N ARG A 191 8.36 4.44 14.03
CA ARG A 191 8.75 4.57 15.45
C ARG A 191 8.90 3.24 16.16
N HIS A 192 8.05 2.25 15.83
CA HIS A 192 7.93 1.02 16.62
C HIS A 192 8.32 -0.22 15.84
N GLY A 193 7.83 -0.38 14.62
CA GLY A 193 8.09 -1.59 13.89
C GLY A 193 7.70 -1.55 12.43
N LEU A 194 7.95 -2.68 11.76
CA LEU A 194 7.62 -2.85 10.35
C LEU A 194 7.31 -4.32 10.01
N LEU A 195 6.51 -4.49 8.98
CA LEU A 195 6.43 -5.69 8.17
C LEU A 195 7.20 -5.43 6.87
N LEU A 196 8.17 -6.28 6.54
CA LEU A 196 8.86 -6.27 5.26
C LEU A 196 8.62 -7.61 4.54
N ASP A 197 8.15 -7.53 3.30
CA ASP A 197 8.01 -8.68 2.42
C ASP A 197 8.65 -8.35 1.07
N THR A 198 9.76 -9.04 0.74
CA THR A 198 10.60 -8.66 -0.40
C THR A 198 11.33 -9.86 -1.01
N HIS A 199 11.60 -9.79 -2.32
CA HIS A 199 12.64 -10.61 -2.93
C HIS A 199 14.02 -10.13 -2.48
N TYR A 200 14.97 -11.07 -2.43
CA TYR A 200 16.38 -10.81 -2.11
C TYR A 200 17.30 -11.63 -3.01
N ALA A 201 18.59 -11.33 -3.01
CA ALA A 201 19.60 -12.11 -3.72
C ALA A 201 20.31 -13.07 -2.77
N THR A 202 20.61 -14.28 -3.25
CA THR A 202 21.59 -15.17 -2.63
C THR A 202 23.01 -14.74 -3.00
N THR A 203 24.01 -15.26 -2.31
CA THR A 203 25.41 -14.88 -2.53
C THR A 203 25.91 -15.18 -3.95
N ASP A 204 25.42 -16.26 -4.55
CA ASP A 204 25.72 -16.67 -5.94
C ASP A 204 25.00 -15.81 -6.99
N MET A 205 23.86 -15.19 -6.64
CA MET A 205 23.11 -14.28 -7.51
C MET A 205 23.65 -12.85 -7.48
N ALA A 206 24.30 -12.45 -6.38
CA ALA A 206 24.75 -11.06 -6.15
C ALA A 206 26.15 -10.85 -6.78
N ASP A 207 26.15 -10.50 -8.05
CA ASP A 207 27.34 -10.35 -8.90
C ASP A 207 27.82 -8.88 -9.04
N VAL A 208 27.03 -7.92 -8.55
CA VAL A 208 27.35 -6.50 -8.61
C VAL A 208 27.58 -5.94 -7.20
N SER A 209 28.46 -4.93 -7.08
CA SER A 209 28.74 -4.27 -5.82
C SER A 209 28.47 -2.77 -5.91
N MET A 210 28.06 -2.18 -4.77
CA MET A 210 27.93 -0.73 -4.59
C MET A 210 28.48 -0.32 -3.22
N SER A 211 28.77 0.96 -3.04
CA SER A 211 29.11 1.51 -1.73
C SER A 211 28.08 2.54 -1.31
N PHE A 212 27.72 2.52 -0.03
CA PHE A 212 26.88 3.53 0.61
C PHE A 212 27.44 3.83 2.00
N ASN A 213 27.71 5.13 2.30
CA ASN A 213 28.33 5.58 3.55
C ASN A 213 29.65 4.84 3.89
N GLY A 214 30.47 4.51 2.88
CA GLY A 214 31.73 3.79 3.06
C GLY A 214 31.59 2.27 3.26
N VAL A 215 30.38 1.73 3.29
CA VAL A 215 30.10 0.28 3.43
C VAL A 215 29.80 -0.32 2.08
N GLY A 216 30.38 -1.48 1.80
CA GLY A 216 30.13 -2.25 0.58
C GLY A 216 28.86 -3.11 0.70
N TYR A 217 28.09 -3.15 -0.35
CA TYR A 217 26.88 -3.99 -0.51
C TYR A 217 26.96 -4.75 -1.82
N ARG A 218 26.56 -6.02 -1.79
CA ARG A 218 26.41 -6.82 -2.98
C ARG A 218 24.94 -6.99 -3.34
N TYR A 219 24.62 -6.99 -4.63
CA TYR A 219 23.26 -7.14 -5.10
C TYR A 219 23.19 -7.85 -6.47
N LYS A 220 22.01 -8.40 -6.75
CA LYS A 220 21.61 -8.79 -8.10
C LYS A 220 20.94 -7.60 -8.77
N LYS A 221 21.44 -7.19 -9.94
CA LYS A 221 20.70 -6.24 -10.79
C LYS A 221 19.53 -6.99 -11.44
N TYR A 222 18.32 -6.49 -11.23
CA TYR A 222 17.10 -7.00 -11.84
C TYR A 222 16.56 -5.99 -12.84
N LEU A 223 16.32 -6.41 -14.09
CA LEU A 223 15.77 -5.52 -15.11
C LEU A 223 14.27 -5.36 -14.90
N GLU A 224 13.81 -4.14 -15.00
CA GLU A 224 12.43 -3.72 -14.81
C GLU A 224 11.94 -3.03 -16.09
N SER A 225 10.63 -3.06 -16.33
CA SER A 225 10.02 -2.32 -17.44
C SER A 225 9.68 -0.87 -17.10
N GLY A 226 9.98 -0.44 -15.89
CA GLY A 226 9.74 0.92 -15.41
C GLY A 226 8.25 1.27 -15.36
N VAL A 227 7.94 2.53 -15.64
CA VAL A 227 6.57 3.06 -15.59
C VAL A 227 5.59 2.38 -16.54
N ASN A 228 6.09 1.68 -17.56
CA ASN A 228 5.27 1.07 -18.60
C ASN A 228 4.55 -0.22 -18.16
N GLU A 229 4.99 -0.81 -17.04
CA GLU A 229 4.45 -2.06 -16.52
C GLU A 229 3.95 -1.91 -15.08
N VAL A 230 2.71 -2.30 -14.85
CA VAL A 230 2.02 -2.13 -13.56
C VAL A 230 2.71 -2.87 -12.40
N PHE A 231 3.32 -4.03 -12.69
CA PHE A 231 4.02 -4.84 -11.69
C PHE A 231 5.54 -4.63 -11.70
N SER A 232 5.99 -3.49 -12.16
CA SER A 232 7.38 -3.08 -12.24
C SER A 232 7.65 -1.90 -11.30
N GLY A 233 8.92 -1.67 -10.95
CA GLY A 233 9.36 -0.43 -10.33
C GLY A 233 9.19 0.78 -11.26
N MET A 234 9.58 1.96 -10.79
CA MET A 234 9.49 3.21 -11.57
C MET A 234 10.63 3.36 -12.58
N TYR A 235 11.72 2.63 -12.39
CA TYR A 235 12.94 2.70 -13.19
C TYR A 235 13.16 1.43 -14.01
N ASP A 236 14.14 1.44 -14.91
CA ASP A 236 14.49 0.33 -15.81
C ASP A 236 15.20 -0.84 -15.11
N HIS A 237 15.57 -0.65 -13.85
CA HIS A 237 16.21 -1.70 -13.03
C HIS A 237 15.93 -1.51 -11.55
N ALA A 238 16.07 -2.60 -10.83
CA ALA A 238 16.07 -2.68 -9.38
C ALA A 238 17.33 -3.39 -8.87
N LYS A 239 17.60 -3.29 -7.57
CA LYS A 239 18.69 -3.98 -6.88
C LYS A 239 18.13 -4.89 -5.80
N TRP A 240 18.34 -6.19 -5.95
CA TRP A 240 18.01 -7.16 -4.93
C TRP A 240 19.21 -7.36 -4.01
N LEU A 241 19.10 -6.88 -2.79
CA LEU A 241 20.16 -6.98 -1.78
C LEU A 241 20.28 -8.42 -1.25
N LEU A 242 21.41 -8.75 -0.65
CA LEU A 242 21.55 -9.95 0.17
C LEU A 242 20.63 -9.83 1.41
N LEU A 243 20.04 -10.95 1.84
CA LEU A 243 19.19 -10.96 3.04
C LEU A 243 19.94 -10.47 4.29
N ASN A 244 21.19 -10.94 4.46
CA ASN A 244 22.03 -10.51 5.60
C ASN A 244 22.31 -8.99 5.59
N ASP A 245 22.39 -8.36 4.41
CA ASP A 245 22.54 -6.91 4.34
C ASP A 245 21.26 -6.18 4.73
N ILE A 246 20.10 -6.71 4.36
CA ILE A 246 18.80 -6.18 4.79
C ILE A 246 18.68 -6.24 6.31
N GLU A 247 18.94 -7.40 6.91
CA GLU A 247 18.89 -7.60 8.38
C GLU A 247 19.89 -6.69 9.10
N ARG A 248 21.12 -6.56 8.57
CA ARG A 248 22.16 -5.68 9.13
C ARG A 248 21.72 -4.22 9.12
N ILE A 249 21.18 -3.72 8.00
CA ILE A 249 20.70 -2.35 7.91
C ILE A 249 19.53 -2.13 8.87
N LEU A 250 18.55 -3.03 8.93
CA LEU A 250 17.42 -2.94 9.87
C LEU A 250 17.91 -2.85 11.32
N THR A 251 18.89 -3.67 11.70
CA THR A 251 19.50 -3.65 13.03
C THR A 251 20.21 -2.33 13.29
N GLU A 252 21.00 -1.84 12.35
CA GLU A 252 21.75 -0.58 12.45
C GLU A 252 20.83 0.63 12.67
N ILE A 253 19.66 0.64 12.03
CA ILE A 253 18.65 1.71 12.19
C ILE A 253 17.70 1.49 13.37
N GLY A 254 17.97 0.50 14.22
CA GLY A 254 17.32 0.28 15.51
C GLY A 254 16.16 -0.73 15.51
N PHE A 255 15.88 -1.43 14.39
CA PHE A 255 14.93 -2.55 14.35
C PHE A 255 15.67 -3.87 14.63
N SER A 256 16.00 -4.12 15.90
CA SER A 256 16.85 -5.25 16.29
C SER A 256 16.09 -6.53 16.66
N ASP A 257 14.77 -6.47 16.92
CA ASP A 257 13.94 -7.67 17.08
C ASP A 257 13.39 -8.07 15.71
N ILE A 258 14.14 -8.91 14.97
CA ILE A 258 13.81 -9.36 13.63
C ILE A 258 13.27 -10.78 13.69
N ARG A 259 12.08 -11.02 13.15
CA ARG A 259 11.41 -12.34 13.07
C ARG A 259 11.11 -12.68 11.63
N ILE A 260 11.87 -13.60 11.06
CA ILE A 260 11.58 -14.17 9.74
C ILE A 260 10.47 -15.21 9.93
N VAL A 261 9.31 -14.96 9.32
CA VAL A 261 8.16 -15.89 9.39
C VAL A 261 7.99 -16.71 8.13
N LYS A 262 8.55 -16.25 7.01
CA LYS A 262 8.55 -16.98 5.76
C LYS A 262 9.81 -16.66 4.98
N ASN A 263 10.46 -17.73 4.45
CA ASN A 263 11.60 -17.61 3.56
C ASN A 263 11.56 -18.78 2.58
N ASP A 264 11.12 -18.50 1.36
CA ASP A 264 10.94 -19.51 0.31
C ASP A 264 11.43 -19.03 -1.06
N VAL A 265 11.64 -19.98 -1.98
CA VAL A 265 11.93 -19.66 -3.36
C VAL A 265 10.62 -19.61 -4.14
N GLN A 266 10.32 -18.44 -4.66
CA GLN A 266 9.16 -18.21 -5.50
C GLN A 266 9.57 -18.18 -6.99
N ARG A 267 8.58 -18.01 -7.87
CA ARG A 267 8.79 -17.97 -9.32
C ARG A 267 9.91 -17.02 -9.77
N ASN A 268 10.03 -15.85 -9.14
CA ASN A 268 11.01 -14.83 -9.54
C ASN A 268 12.35 -14.96 -8.78
N GLY A 269 12.39 -15.75 -7.72
CA GLY A 269 13.57 -15.97 -6.88
C GLY A 269 13.24 -16.02 -5.39
N PRO A 270 14.25 -16.02 -4.52
CA PRO A 270 14.09 -16.05 -3.08
C PRO A 270 13.24 -14.86 -2.58
N ARG A 271 12.36 -15.12 -1.62
CA ARG A 271 11.48 -14.11 -1.01
C ARG A 271 11.38 -14.33 0.47
N VAL A 272 11.47 -13.25 1.24
CA VAL A 272 11.37 -13.24 2.69
C VAL A 272 10.17 -12.39 3.12
N THR A 273 9.46 -12.87 4.14
CA THR A 273 8.52 -12.07 4.94
C THR A 273 9.09 -12.02 6.35
N LEU A 274 9.33 -10.83 6.86
CA LEU A 274 9.82 -10.61 8.22
C LEU A 274 9.07 -9.46 8.90
N TYR A 275 9.01 -9.54 10.22
CA TYR A 275 8.60 -8.45 11.09
C TYR A 275 9.83 -7.98 11.84
N ALA A 276 9.98 -6.66 12.00
CA ALA A 276 11.08 -6.10 12.77
C ALA A 276 10.57 -5.00 13.70
N GLY A 277 11.00 -5.03 14.96
CA GLY A 277 10.60 -4.10 15.98
C GLY A 277 11.79 -3.41 16.66
N LYS A 278 11.54 -2.21 17.18
CA LYS A 278 12.46 -1.58 18.14
C LYS A 278 12.26 -2.23 19.51
N PRO A 279 13.31 -2.41 20.33
CA PRO A 279 13.27 -3.28 21.53
C PRO A 279 12.13 -3.02 22.52
N GLN A 280 11.64 -1.78 22.62
CA GLN A 280 10.56 -1.42 23.54
C GLN A 280 9.16 -1.71 22.99
N ALA A 281 9.01 -1.91 21.67
CA ALA A 281 7.69 -1.99 21.04
C ALA A 281 7.09 -3.39 21.05
N MET A 282 7.92 -4.44 21.01
CA MET A 282 7.45 -5.83 20.96
C MET A 282 7.34 -6.47 22.36
N ALA A 283 8.02 -5.94 23.36
CA ALA A 283 7.93 -6.42 24.75
C ALA A 283 6.56 -6.14 25.39
N ALA A 284 5.86 -5.07 24.98
CA ALA A 284 4.54 -4.72 25.49
C ALA A 284 3.43 -5.67 24.99
N ALA A 285 3.55 -6.22 23.78
CA ALA A 285 2.59 -7.18 23.23
C ALA A 285 2.71 -8.59 23.83
N ALA A 286 3.88 -8.96 24.36
CA ALA A 286 4.10 -10.25 25.03
C ALA A 286 3.63 -10.28 26.50
N ALA A 287 3.29 -9.12 27.07
CA ALA A 287 2.88 -8.95 28.46
C ALA A 287 1.36 -8.70 28.63
N ALA A 288 0.61 -8.55 27.53
CA ALA A 288 -0.84 -8.40 27.49
C ALA A 288 -1.53 -9.69 27.05
#